data_72be87ead9e74cb4c61dc099946221ad
#
_entry.id   72be87ead9e74cb4c61dc099946221ad
#
_cell.length_a   1.000
_cell.length_b   1.000
_cell.length_c   1.000
_cell.angle_alpha   90.00
_cell.angle_beta   90.00
_cell.angle_gamma   90.00
#
_symmetry.space_group_name_H-M   'P 1'
#
loop_
_entity.id
_entity.type
_entity.pdbx_description
1 polymer ?
#
loop_
_entity_poly.entity_id
_entity_poly.type
_entity_poly.pdbx_seq_one_letter_code
_entity_poly.pdbx_strand_id
1 'polypeptide(L)'
;GVCRIWRLLAGFAVAQKEDLLMEATAQELTHNGAPMGRALIDLLRKRQDQDRFREQHWEGSFDEYLDIVAKNPKVARTAFERVYDMILSHGKTEYEQNRETLTHYHFFDDPIDNGRDAVFGLDKHLMELVDFFHSAARRYGTERRVLLLHGPVGSSKSTIARLLKKGLEHYSRTEEGALYSFSWLT
;
A
#
# COMPACT_ATOMS: atom_id res chain seq x y z
N GLY A 1 -6.57 28.43 14.72
CA GLY A 1 -6.61 27.62 13.50
C GLY A 1 -7.06 26.20 13.86
N VAL A 2 -8.00 25.66 13.14
CA VAL A 2 -8.47 24.27 13.35
C VAL A 2 -7.59 23.33 12.50
N CYS A 3 -6.93 22.37 13.12
CA CYS A 3 -6.20 21.32 12.40
C CYS A 3 -7.20 20.21 12.04
N ARG A 4 -7.29 19.86 10.77
CA ARG A 4 -8.03 18.69 10.31
C ARG A 4 -7.06 17.60 9.87
N ILE A 5 -7.33 16.38 10.28
CA ILE A 5 -6.52 15.21 9.95
C ILE A 5 -7.37 14.24 9.14
N TRP A 6 -6.78 13.71 8.09
CA TRP A 6 -7.42 12.81 7.12
C TRP A 6 -6.64 11.53 7.03
N ARG A 7 -7.34 10.42 6.95
CA ARG A 7 -6.70 9.16 6.58
C ARG A 7 -6.38 9.19 5.08
N LEU A 8 -5.11 9.17 4.73
CA LEU A 8 -4.65 9.10 3.35
C LEU A 8 -4.85 7.68 2.81
N LEU A 9 -5.77 7.56 1.86
CA LEU A 9 -5.72 6.43 0.94
C LEU A 9 -4.81 6.80 -0.23
N ALA A 10 -3.91 5.90 -0.62
CA ALA A 10 -3.10 6.04 -1.82
C ALA A 10 -4.02 5.93 -3.06
N GLY A 11 -4.74 6.99 -3.36
CA GLY A 11 -5.81 7.00 -4.36
C GLY A 11 -5.98 8.32 -5.09
N PHE A 12 -4.96 9.20 -5.12
CA PHE A 12 -5.06 10.44 -5.90
C PHE A 12 -5.25 10.20 -7.42
N ALA A 13 -4.89 9.00 -7.91
CA ALA A 13 -5.09 8.61 -9.30
C ALA A 13 -6.48 8.01 -9.57
N VAL A 14 -7.25 7.66 -8.54
CA VAL A 14 -8.57 7.03 -8.69
C VAL A 14 -9.67 8.10 -8.79
N ALA A 15 -9.55 9.22 -8.06
CA ALA A 15 -10.57 10.27 -8.08
C ALA A 15 -10.75 10.92 -9.45
N GLN A 16 -9.66 11.16 -10.20
CA GLN A 16 -9.77 11.71 -11.57
C GLN A 16 -10.34 10.71 -12.59
N LYS A 17 -10.23 9.41 -12.32
CA LYS A 17 -10.78 8.37 -13.21
C LYS A 17 -12.25 8.11 -12.93
N GLU A 18 -12.71 8.36 -11.71
CA GLU A 18 -14.10 8.20 -11.31
C GLU A 18 -15.00 9.33 -11.83
N ASP A 19 -14.53 10.58 -11.86
CA ASP A 19 -15.26 11.69 -12.47
C ASP A 19 -15.48 11.50 -13.97
N LEU A 20 -14.48 11.01 -14.71
CA LEU A 20 -14.58 10.66 -16.12
C LEU A 20 -15.48 9.45 -16.39
N LEU A 21 -15.54 8.49 -15.47
CA LEU A 21 -16.44 7.33 -15.57
C LEU A 21 -17.88 7.66 -15.19
N MET A 22 -18.10 8.64 -14.31
CA MET A 22 -19.45 9.11 -13.95
C MET A 22 -20.14 9.85 -15.09
N GLU A 23 -19.41 10.67 -15.86
CA GLU A 23 -19.96 11.32 -17.05
C GLU A 23 -20.25 10.35 -18.20
N ALA A 24 -19.41 9.36 -18.41
CA ALA A 24 -19.62 8.33 -19.43
C ALA A 24 -20.83 7.41 -19.12
N THR A 25 -21.05 7.06 -17.85
CA THR A 25 -22.17 6.19 -17.45
C THR A 25 -23.52 6.87 -17.48
N ALA A 26 -23.58 8.17 -17.29
CA ALA A 26 -24.86 8.93 -17.41
C ALA A 26 -25.38 8.97 -18.85
N GLN A 27 -24.49 8.90 -19.85
CA GLN A 27 -24.87 8.85 -21.27
C GLN A 27 -25.22 7.43 -21.75
N GLU A 28 -24.67 6.38 -21.16
CA GLU A 28 -24.99 4.98 -21.54
C GLU A 28 -26.32 4.46 -20.97
N LEU A 29 -26.82 5.02 -19.86
CA LEU A 29 -28.07 4.60 -19.23
C LEU A 29 -29.33 5.00 -20.04
N THR A 30 -29.18 5.86 -21.05
CA THR A 30 -30.30 6.30 -21.89
C THR A 30 -30.46 5.49 -23.18
N HIS A 31 -29.54 4.56 -23.50
CA HIS A 31 -29.53 3.94 -24.84
C HIS A 31 -29.58 2.41 -24.91
N ASN A 32 -29.53 1.66 -23.81
CA ASN A 32 -29.61 0.21 -23.86
C ASN A 32 -30.58 -0.34 -22.81
N GLY A 33 -31.65 -1.00 -23.29
CA GLY A 33 -32.63 -1.74 -22.50
C GLY A 33 -32.02 -2.95 -21.76
N ALA A 34 -31.09 -2.70 -20.85
CA ALA A 34 -30.55 -3.72 -19.96
C ALA A 34 -31.62 -4.12 -18.93
N PRO A 35 -31.77 -5.41 -18.58
CA PRO A 35 -32.76 -5.86 -17.62
C PRO A 35 -32.53 -5.16 -16.27
N MET A 36 -33.59 -4.55 -15.74
CA MET A 36 -33.63 -3.71 -14.53
C MET A 36 -32.86 -4.28 -13.32
N GLY A 37 -32.74 -5.61 -13.24
CA GLY A 37 -31.98 -6.29 -12.19
C GLY A 37 -30.45 -6.10 -12.25
N ARG A 38 -29.84 -5.98 -13.42
CA ARG A 38 -28.39 -5.74 -13.55
C ARG A 38 -28.03 -4.30 -13.16
N ALA A 39 -28.83 -3.34 -13.61
CA ALA A 39 -28.63 -1.92 -13.22
C ALA A 39 -28.76 -1.72 -11.70
N LEU A 40 -29.68 -2.43 -11.04
CA LEU A 40 -29.83 -2.41 -9.60
C LEU A 40 -28.62 -3.02 -8.87
N ILE A 41 -28.10 -4.13 -9.37
CA ILE A 41 -26.91 -4.79 -8.81
C ILE A 41 -25.68 -3.90 -8.95
N ASP A 42 -25.51 -3.20 -10.07
CA ASP A 42 -24.39 -2.28 -10.28
C ASP A 42 -24.50 -1.03 -9.39
N LEU A 43 -25.72 -0.52 -9.16
CA LEU A 43 -25.97 0.55 -8.19
C LEU A 43 -25.66 0.12 -6.74
N LEU A 44 -26.01 -1.11 -6.36
CA LEU A 44 -25.70 -1.65 -5.03
C LEU A 44 -24.19 -1.83 -4.84
N ARG A 45 -23.47 -2.34 -5.86
CA ARG A 45 -22.01 -2.42 -5.83
C ARG A 45 -21.36 -1.04 -5.68
N LYS A 46 -21.78 -0.04 -6.47
CA LYS A 46 -21.29 1.34 -6.35
C LYS A 46 -21.55 1.92 -4.97
N ARG A 47 -22.70 1.63 -4.35
CA ARG A 47 -23.04 2.09 -3.01
C ARG A 47 -22.19 1.42 -1.93
N GLN A 48 -21.93 0.10 -2.04
CA GLN A 48 -21.01 -0.62 -1.15
C GLN A 48 -19.57 -0.10 -1.26
N ASP A 49 -19.12 0.28 -2.46
CA ASP A 49 -17.80 0.87 -2.64
C ASP A 49 -17.72 2.28 -2.03
N GLN A 50 -18.80 3.06 -2.10
CA GLN A 50 -18.87 4.38 -1.46
C GLN A 50 -18.91 4.29 0.08
N ASP A 51 -19.62 3.31 0.64
CA ASP A 51 -19.67 3.11 2.09
C ASP A 51 -18.31 2.62 2.60
N ARG A 52 -17.65 1.69 1.89
CA ARG A 52 -16.25 1.30 2.15
C ARG A 52 -15.29 2.48 2.04
N PHE A 53 -15.49 3.35 1.07
CA PHE A 53 -14.68 4.56 0.91
C PHE A 53 -14.85 5.50 2.10
N ARG A 54 -16.08 5.69 2.62
CA ARG A 54 -16.36 6.50 3.80
C ARG A 54 -15.77 5.91 5.07
N GLU A 55 -15.86 4.60 5.27
CA GLU A 55 -15.24 3.91 6.41
C GLU A 55 -13.72 4.02 6.41
N GLN A 56 -13.10 4.08 5.23
CA GLN A 56 -11.67 4.26 5.06
C GLN A 56 -11.21 5.72 5.11
N HIS A 57 -12.13 6.70 4.97
CA HIS A 57 -11.85 8.13 5.04
C HIS A 57 -12.21 8.68 6.41
N TRP A 58 -11.33 8.44 7.37
CA TRP A 58 -11.48 9.07 8.68
C TRP A 58 -11.04 10.54 8.58
N GLU A 59 -11.87 11.46 9.10
CA GLU A 59 -11.59 12.87 9.26
C GLU A 59 -11.85 13.25 10.73
N GLY A 60 -10.90 13.91 11.35
CA GLY A 60 -11.03 14.28 12.77
C GLY A 60 -10.10 15.42 13.18
N SER A 61 -10.20 15.79 14.44
CA SER A 61 -9.33 16.76 15.09
C SER A 61 -7.96 16.18 15.43
N PHE A 62 -7.01 17.06 15.78
CA PHE A 62 -5.68 16.61 16.22
C PHE A 62 -5.75 15.80 17.51
N ASP A 63 -6.64 16.17 18.43
CA ASP A 63 -6.80 15.45 19.70
C ASP A 63 -7.32 14.02 19.48
N GLU A 64 -8.29 13.85 18.59
CA GLU A 64 -8.78 12.52 18.21
C GLU A 64 -7.71 11.67 17.54
N TYR A 65 -6.83 12.28 16.73
CA TYR A 65 -5.67 11.58 16.18
C TYR A 65 -4.68 11.13 17.26
N LEU A 66 -4.42 11.97 18.25
CA LEU A 66 -3.55 11.60 19.39
C LEU A 66 -4.13 10.42 20.18
N ASP A 67 -5.45 10.34 20.32
CA ASP A 67 -6.13 9.19 20.93
C ASP A 67 -5.95 7.91 20.10
N ILE A 68 -5.98 8.02 18.76
CA ILE A 68 -5.69 6.89 17.87
C ILE A 68 -4.23 6.43 18.04
N VAL A 69 -3.28 7.37 18.07
CA VAL A 69 -1.84 7.06 18.27
C VAL A 69 -1.60 6.45 19.64
N ALA A 70 -2.26 6.95 20.68
CA ALA A 70 -2.16 6.40 22.03
C ALA A 70 -2.64 4.94 22.10
N LYS A 71 -3.71 4.60 21.40
CA LYS A 71 -4.24 3.23 21.31
C LYS A 71 -3.38 2.33 20.41
N ASN A 72 -2.88 2.87 19.30
CA ASN A 72 -2.05 2.14 18.34
C ASN A 72 -0.83 2.98 17.91
N PRO A 73 0.31 2.87 18.62
CA PRO A 73 1.54 3.60 18.29
C PRO A 73 2.07 3.32 16.88
N LYS A 74 1.69 2.20 16.27
CA LYS A 74 2.08 1.84 14.90
C LYS A 74 1.57 2.83 13.85
N VAL A 75 0.57 3.64 14.16
CA VAL A 75 0.05 4.69 13.28
C VAL A 75 1.12 5.76 12.97
N ALA A 76 2.00 6.06 13.94
CA ALA A 76 3.06 7.06 13.82
C ALA A 76 4.40 6.51 13.32
N ARG A 77 4.41 5.31 12.70
CA ARG A 77 5.62 4.69 12.16
C ARG A 77 6.28 5.52 11.06
N THR A 78 7.61 5.41 10.98
CA THR A 78 8.39 5.95 9.87
C THR A 78 8.12 5.19 8.56
N ALA A 79 8.52 5.79 7.43
CA ALA A 79 8.39 5.13 6.13
C ALA A 79 9.16 3.80 6.07
N PHE A 80 10.35 3.73 6.69
CA PHE A 80 11.15 2.50 6.72
C PHE A 80 10.50 1.39 7.54
N GLU A 81 9.93 1.72 8.70
CA GLU A 81 9.16 0.78 9.52
C GLU A 81 7.96 0.23 8.73
N ARG A 82 7.28 1.10 8.00
CA ARG A 82 6.12 0.70 7.18
C ARG A 82 6.50 -0.24 6.03
N VAL A 83 7.60 0.04 5.32
CA VAL A 83 8.10 -0.85 4.25
C VAL A 83 8.48 -2.20 4.84
N TYR A 84 9.18 -2.22 5.97
CA TYR A 84 9.59 -3.45 6.63
C TYR A 84 8.38 -4.27 7.09
N ASP A 85 7.43 -3.65 7.79
CA ASP A 85 6.22 -4.32 8.26
C ASP A 85 5.35 -4.83 7.10
N MET A 86 5.24 -4.06 6.00
CA MET A 86 4.57 -4.47 4.78
C MET A 86 5.18 -5.76 4.20
N ILE A 87 6.51 -5.83 4.08
CA ILE A 87 7.16 -7.03 3.57
C ILE A 87 6.88 -8.22 4.48
N LEU A 88 6.97 -8.03 5.80
CA LEU A 88 6.73 -9.10 6.77
C LEU A 88 5.26 -9.54 6.85
N SER A 89 4.30 -8.66 6.55
CA SER A 89 2.87 -8.99 6.60
C SER A 89 2.48 -10.10 5.62
N HIS A 90 3.26 -10.32 4.58
CA HIS A 90 3.06 -11.41 3.62
C HIS A 90 3.70 -12.74 4.06
N GLY A 91 4.46 -12.74 5.15
CA GLY A 91 5.14 -13.91 5.68
C GLY A 91 6.52 -14.16 5.07
N LYS A 92 7.25 -15.06 5.71
CA LYS A 92 8.58 -15.50 5.29
C LYS A 92 8.77 -16.99 5.53
N THR A 93 9.64 -17.63 4.77
CA THR A 93 10.06 -19.03 4.94
C THR A 93 11.58 -19.10 5.00
N GLU A 94 12.11 -19.79 5.98
CA GLU A 94 13.55 -20.00 6.13
C GLU A 94 13.92 -21.39 5.58
N TYR A 95 15.01 -21.46 4.80
CA TYR A 95 15.50 -22.70 4.23
C TYR A 95 17.05 -22.70 4.17
N GLU A 96 17.65 -23.88 4.12
CA GLU A 96 19.09 -24.02 3.98
C GLU A 96 19.47 -24.29 2.53
N GLN A 97 20.42 -23.52 2.00
CA GLN A 97 21.03 -23.74 0.69
C GLN A 97 22.55 -23.53 0.80
N ASN A 98 23.33 -24.50 0.33
CA ASN A 98 24.80 -24.43 0.36
C ASN A 98 25.40 -24.17 1.75
N ARG A 99 24.78 -24.67 2.82
CA ARG A 99 25.14 -24.43 4.23
C ARG A 99 24.94 -22.97 4.71
N GLU A 100 24.22 -22.18 3.96
CA GLU A 100 23.76 -20.85 4.37
C GLU A 100 22.25 -20.91 4.62
N THR A 101 21.79 -20.31 5.71
CA THR A 101 20.36 -20.13 5.99
C THR A 101 19.87 -18.94 5.19
N LEU A 102 18.95 -19.16 4.28
CA LEU A 102 18.31 -18.12 3.47
C LEU A 102 16.87 -17.93 3.93
N THR A 103 16.41 -16.69 3.85
CA THR A 103 15.01 -16.32 4.11
C THR A 103 14.36 -15.90 2.81
N HIS A 104 13.30 -16.61 2.45
CA HIS A 104 12.42 -16.24 1.35
C HIS A 104 11.28 -15.40 1.89
N TYR A 105 11.07 -14.20 1.35
CA TYR A 105 9.96 -13.32 1.71
C TYR A 105 8.87 -13.43 0.66
N HIS A 106 7.69 -13.92 1.04
CA HIS A 106 6.55 -14.15 0.13
C HIS A 106 6.02 -12.87 -0.53
N PHE A 107 6.36 -11.71 0.00
CA PHE A 107 6.06 -10.43 -0.64
C PHE A 107 6.61 -10.35 -2.07
N PHE A 108 7.83 -10.89 -2.31
CA PHE A 108 8.48 -10.84 -3.62
C PHE A 108 7.94 -11.86 -4.62
N ASP A 109 7.04 -12.75 -4.21
CA ASP A 109 6.27 -13.63 -5.10
C ASP A 109 5.10 -12.91 -5.78
N ASP A 110 4.90 -11.62 -5.46
CA ASP A 110 3.81 -10.79 -5.96
C ASP A 110 2.40 -11.35 -5.67
N PRO A 111 2.03 -11.57 -4.42
CA PRO A 111 0.70 -12.06 -4.06
C PRO A 111 -0.42 -11.09 -4.41
N ILE A 112 -0.10 -9.82 -4.65
CA ILE A 112 -1.07 -8.75 -4.97
C ILE A 112 -1.58 -8.88 -6.39
N ASP A 113 -0.72 -9.30 -7.34
CA ASP A 113 -1.04 -9.37 -8.78
C ASP A 113 -0.79 -10.79 -9.38
N ASN A 114 -1.04 -11.80 -8.56
CA ASN A 114 -0.95 -13.22 -8.93
C ASN A 114 0.40 -13.63 -9.55
N GLY A 115 1.49 -13.08 -9.03
CA GLY A 115 2.83 -13.45 -9.46
C GLY A 115 3.34 -12.76 -10.73
N ARG A 116 2.64 -11.77 -11.26
CA ARG A 116 3.02 -11.06 -12.50
C ARG A 116 4.41 -10.44 -12.44
N ASP A 117 4.77 -9.87 -11.31
CA ASP A 117 6.05 -9.21 -11.04
C ASP A 117 6.92 -10.04 -10.07
N ALA A 118 6.67 -11.34 -9.93
CA ALA A 118 7.42 -12.20 -9.01
C ALA A 118 8.92 -12.21 -9.33
N VAL A 119 9.75 -12.19 -8.28
CA VAL A 119 11.21 -12.16 -8.36
C VAL A 119 11.76 -13.47 -7.82
N PHE A 120 12.39 -14.27 -8.68
CA PHE A 120 12.92 -15.57 -8.33
C PHE A 120 14.44 -15.59 -8.28
N GLY A 121 15.01 -16.44 -7.38
CA GLY A 121 16.44 -16.75 -7.34
C GLY A 121 17.34 -15.61 -6.83
N LEU A 122 16.76 -14.57 -6.22
CA LEU A 122 17.49 -13.44 -5.65
C LEU A 122 17.39 -13.35 -4.12
N ASP A 123 17.01 -14.43 -3.43
CA ASP A 123 16.72 -14.42 -1.99
C ASP A 123 17.82 -13.79 -1.16
N LYS A 124 19.09 -14.08 -1.46
CA LYS A 124 20.24 -13.48 -0.75
C LYS A 124 20.27 -11.94 -0.87
N HIS A 125 20.05 -11.42 -2.08
CA HIS A 125 20.03 -9.97 -2.30
C HIS A 125 18.75 -9.31 -1.75
N LEU A 126 17.64 -10.03 -1.77
CA LEU A 126 16.40 -9.58 -1.15
C LEU A 126 16.51 -9.55 0.37
N MET A 127 17.22 -10.50 0.99
CA MET A 127 17.56 -10.45 2.41
C MET A 127 18.36 -9.19 2.74
N GLU A 128 19.42 -8.88 1.98
CA GLU A 128 20.23 -7.67 2.15
C GLU A 128 19.35 -6.38 2.05
N LEU A 129 18.43 -6.37 1.10
CA LEU A 129 17.46 -5.27 0.94
C LEU A 129 16.53 -5.14 2.16
N VAL A 130 15.99 -6.25 2.65
CA VAL A 130 15.10 -6.27 3.82
C VAL A 130 15.87 -5.88 5.08
N ASP A 131 17.11 -6.35 5.25
CA ASP A 131 17.98 -5.97 6.36
C ASP A 131 18.33 -4.48 6.34
N PHE A 132 18.46 -3.89 5.14
CA PHE A 132 18.58 -2.43 5.01
C PHE A 132 17.35 -1.72 5.58
N PHE A 133 16.14 -2.14 5.20
CA PHE A 133 14.90 -1.54 5.73
C PHE A 133 14.74 -1.80 7.23
N HIS A 134 15.07 -2.98 7.72
CA HIS A 134 15.07 -3.29 9.15
C HIS A 134 16.01 -2.37 9.94
N SER A 135 17.24 -2.21 9.47
CA SER A 135 18.24 -1.36 10.11
C SER A 135 17.83 0.11 10.09
N ALA A 136 17.23 0.58 8.99
CA ALA A 136 16.72 1.94 8.87
C ALA A 136 15.48 2.17 9.79
N ALA A 137 14.60 1.18 9.90
CA ALA A 137 13.47 1.20 10.82
C ALA A 137 13.92 1.31 12.29
N ARG A 138 15.03 0.66 12.64
CA ARG A 138 15.65 0.74 13.97
C ARG A 138 16.51 1.97 14.22
N ARG A 139 16.63 2.87 13.23
CA ARG A 139 17.44 4.09 13.29
C ARG A 139 18.92 3.84 13.59
N TYR A 140 19.48 2.77 13.01
CA TYR A 140 20.90 2.43 13.14
C TYR A 140 21.81 3.27 12.23
N GLY A 141 21.32 4.40 11.70
CA GLY A 141 22.04 5.30 10.80
C GLY A 141 21.90 4.97 9.32
N THR A 142 21.30 3.84 9.00
CA THR A 142 21.06 3.38 7.60
C THR A 142 20.02 4.25 6.91
N GLU A 143 19.10 4.84 7.64
CA GLU A 143 18.06 5.76 7.14
C GLU A 143 18.61 7.03 6.50
N ARG A 144 19.89 7.36 6.74
CA ARG A 144 20.60 8.50 6.15
C ARG A 144 21.41 8.17 4.91
N ARG A 145 21.38 6.88 4.49
CA ARG A 145 22.15 6.39 3.34
C ARG A 145 21.28 6.28 2.10
N VAL A 146 21.89 6.42 0.95
CA VAL A 146 21.25 6.16 -0.34
C VAL A 146 21.35 4.67 -0.64
N LEU A 147 20.22 4.03 -0.92
CA LEU A 147 20.17 2.65 -1.41
C LEU A 147 20.32 2.64 -2.93
N LEU A 148 21.40 2.04 -3.43
CA LEU A 148 21.65 1.89 -4.85
C LEU A 148 21.43 0.44 -5.28
N LEU A 149 20.40 0.20 -6.09
CA LEU A 149 20.19 -1.10 -6.75
C LEU A 149 21.05 -1.15 -8.02
N HIS A 150 22.20 -1.83 -7.93
CA HIS A 150 23.13 -2.00 -9.03
C HIS A 150 23.10 -3.43 -9.59
N GLY A 151 23.27 -3.59 -10.90
CA GLY A 151 23.32 -4.87 -11.57
C GLY A 151 23.05 -4.78 -13.08
N PRO A 152 23.24 -5.84 -13.85
CA PRO A 152 23.05 -5.88 -15.29
C PRO A 152 21.59 -5.64 -15.69
N VAL A 153 21.34 -5.44 -16.97
CA VAL A 153 19.98 -5.37 -17.53
C VAL A 153 19.29 -6.73 -17.30
N GLY A 154 18.02 -6.70 -16.89
CA GLY A 154 17.24 -7.92 -16.61
C GLY A 154 17.39 -8.46 -15.17
N SER A 155 18.16 -7.84 -14.28
CA SER A 155 18.31 -8.28 -12.88
C SER A 155 17.21 -7.76 -11.94
N SER A 156 15.98 -7.67 -12.40
CA SER A 156 14.76 -7.37 -11.63
C SER A 156 14.75 -6.07 -10.80
N LYS A 157 15.73 -5.15 -10.97
CA LYS A 157 15.83 -3.90 -10.18
C LYS A 157 14.56 -3.05 -10.25
N SER A 158 14.08 -2.78 -11.46
CA SER A 158 12.86 -2.00 -11.68
C SER A 158 11.62 -2.75 -11.21
N THR A 159 11.62 -4.07 -11.29
CA THR A 159 10.54 -4.94 -10.78
C THR A 159 10.46 -4.86 -9.27
N ILE A 160 11.59 -4.94 -8.56
CA ILE A 160 11.65 -4.80 -7.10
C ILE A 160 11.12 -3.42 -6.67
N ALA A 161 11.56 -2.33 -7.34
CA ALA A 161 11.07 -0.99 -7.03
C ALA A 161 9.55 -0.85 -7.28
N ARG A 162 9.04 -1.45 -8.36
CA ARG A 162 7.60 -1.47 -8.66
C ARG A 162 6.82 -2.29 -7.64
N LEU A 163 7.33 -3.46 -7.22
CA LEU A 163 6.73 -4.27 -6.17
C LEU A 163 6.62 -3.50 -4.85
N LEU A 164 7.70 -2.84 -4.40
CA LEU A 164 7.70 -2.04 -3.18
C LEU A 164 6.66 -0.91 -3.25
N LYS A 165 6.57 -0.21 -4.38
CA LYS A 165 5.56 0.84 -4.58
C LYS A 165 4.14 0.28 -4.53
N LYS A 166 3.85 -0.79 -5.28
CA LYS A 166 2.55 -1.47 -5.31
C LYS A 166 2.18 -2.03 -3.94
N GLY A 167 3.15 -2.64 -3.26
CA GLY A 167 2.98 -3.17 -1.91
C GLY A 167 2.59 -2.09 -0.91
N LEU A 168 3.30 -0.96 -0.88
CA LEU A 168 2.97 0.18 -0.01
C LEU A 168 1.59 0.77 -0.31
N GLU A 169 1.23 0.87 -1.58
CA GLU A 169 -0.10 1.33 -1.99
C GLU A 169 -1.18 0.38 -1.47
N HIS A 170 -1.01 -0.93 -1.64
CA HIS A 170 -1.94 -1.93 -1.13
C HIS A 170 -1.98 -1.93 0.40
N TYR A 171 -0.81 -1.92 1.06
CA TYR A 171 -0.70 -1.93 2.52
C TYR A 171 -1.33 -0.69 3.16
N SER A 172 -1.22 0.49 2.55
CA SER A 172 -1.83 1.72 3.06
C SER A 172 -3.36 1.72 3.06
N ARG A 173 -3.99 0.78 2.34
CA ARG A 173 -5.45 0.58 2.34
C ARG A 173 -5.91 -0.32 3.48
N THR A 174 -5.00 -1.03 4.14
CA THR A 174 -5.32 -1.84 5.31
C THR A 174 -5.44 -0.98 6.56
N GLU A 175 -6.09 -1.49 7.60
CA GLU A 175 -6.15 -0.79 8.90
C GLU A 175 -4.78 -0.63 9.53
N GLU A 176 -3.94 -1.67 9.46
CA GLU A 176 -2.60 -1.65 10.01
C GLU A 176 -1.69 -0.68 9.26
N GLY A 177 -1.85 -0.58 7.95
CA GLY A 177 -1.06 0.27 7.07
C GLY A 177 -1.62 1.67 6.86
N ALA A 178 -2.67 2.10 7.54
CA ALA A 178 -3.31 3.40 7.33
C ALA A 178 -2.34 4.58 7.49
N LEU A 179 -2.48 5.56 6.59
CA LEU A 179 -1.73 6.83 6.61
C LEU A 179 -2.68 7.98 6.92
N TYR A 180 -2.17 8.95 7.66
CA TYR A 180 -2.90 10.18 8.01
C TYR A 180 -2.14 11.40 7.48
N SER A 181 -2.87 12.39 6.99
CA SER A 181 -2.34 13.71 6.64
C SER A 181 -3.05 14.77 7.44
N PHE A 182 -2.43 15.94 7.61
CA PHE A 182 -3.07 17.06 8.29
C PHE A 182 -3.04 18.29 7.42
N SER A 183 -4.10 19.09 7.55
CA SER A 183 -4.17 20.43 7.01
C SER A 183 -4.48 21.42 8.13
N TRP A 184 -3.90 22.61 8.02
CA TRP A 184 -4.22 23.74 8.91
C TRP A 184 -5.26 24.60 8.20
N LEU A 185 -6.38 24.83 8.83
CA LEU A 185 -7.36 25.81 8.38
C LEU A 185 -6.95 27.18 8.95
N THR A 186 -6.54 28.08 8.08
CA THR A 186 -6.22 29.47 8.39
C THR A 186 -7.46 30.35 8.32
#